data_387456395ce626b9aa4acec1c679373a
#
_entry.id   387456395ce626b9aa4acec1c679373a
#
_cell.length_a   1.000
_cell.length_b   1.000
_cell.length_c   1.000
_cell.angle_alpha   90.00
_cell.angle_beta   90.00
_cell.angle_gamma   90.00
#
_symmetry.space_group_name_H-M   'P 1'
#
loop_
_entity.id
_entity.type
_entity.pdbx_description
1 polymer ?
#
loop_
_entity_poly.entity_id
_entity_poly.type
_entity_poly.pdbx_seq_one_letter_code
_entity_poly.pdbx_strand_id
1 'polypeptide(L)'
;MERKYAWHNYDDATMEKVYALSDTYRQFLDNGKTERECVVQAVEFAEAKGYVNLKDIIKSNTPIKAGDKIYYTHMDKSIALFNIGTDDIELGMNILGAHIDSPRIDVKQNPQYEDSNLLFWDTHYYGGIKKYHWVAMPLAIHGVVVKTDGTRININIGDNENDPVFCITDLLPHLGQEQMQKNAAKVIEGEALDLLIGSRPVKDEEKEGVTKFINNLLEKEYGFVERDLLSAELEIVPAGKARDMGFDRSMVMAYGQDDRVCAYTSLVAMLEVDNVKRTTCCLLVDKEEIGSVGATGMQSRFFENAVAEVLTLMGKPNSVSVRRTLENSRMLSSDVSAGYDPLYTSAFEKKNASYLGMGVVFNKFTGSRGKSGSNDANAEYMGFIRRVMESNNVTYQTAELGKVDLGGGGTIAYIMALYGMNVIDCGVAVLSMHAPWEVTSKADIYEAKQCYVAFLNAADESI
;
A
#
# COMPACT_ATOMS: atom_id res chain seq x y z
N MET A 1 10.74 -26.36 12.53
CA MET A 1 11.79 -25.34 12.39
C MET A 1 11.67 -24.41 13.59
N GLU A 2 12.74 -24.14 14.29
CA GLU A 2 12.76 -23.18 15.40
C GLU A 2 12.72 -21.76 14.80
N ARG A 3 11.73 -20.96 15.19
CA ARG A 3 11.64 -19.58 14.76
C ARG A 3 12.64 -18.74 15.53
N LYS A 4 13.36 -17.87 14.84
CA LYS A 4 14.34 -16.97 15.47
C LYS A 4 13.69 -15.64 15.73
N TYR A 5 13.84 -15.12 16.92
CA TYR A 5 13.38 -13.79 17.29
C TYR A 5 14.40 -12.77 16.79
N ALA A 6 14.01 -11.89 15.85
CA ALA A 6 14.95 -10.97 15.21
C ALA A 6 15.67 -10.06 16.22
N TRP A 7 14.96 -9.58 17.24
CA TRP A 7 15.52 -8.75 18.31
C TRP A 7 16.72 -9.36 19.04
N HIS A 8 16.81 -10.70 19.10
CA HIS A 8 17.94 -11.36 19.75
C HIS A 8 19.25 -11.32 18.93
N ASN A 9 19.15 -10.95 17.66
CA ASN A 9 20.31 -10.89 16.77
C ASN A 9 20.91 -9.47 16.66
N TYR A 10 20.30 -8.47 17.29
CA TYR A 10 20.68 -7.07 17.13
C TYR A 10 21.65 -6.62 18.21
N ASP A 11 22.79 -6.08 17.78
CA ASP A 11 23.66 -5.26 18.60
C ASP A 11 23.15 -3.80 18.64
N ASP A 12 23.79 -2.95 19.46
CA ASP A 12 23.37 -1.56 19.64
C ASP A 12 23.37 -0.78 18.32
N ALA A 13 24.34 -1.02 17.43
CA ALA A 13 24.42 -0.34 16.14
C ALA A 13 23.30 -0.77 15.20
N THR A 14 22.89 -2.04 15.24
CA THR A 14 21.73 -2.53 14.49
C THR A 14 20.43 -1.98 15.05
N MET A 15 20.30 -1.90 16.38
CA MET A 15 19.16 -1.29 17.04
C MET A 15 18.96 0.17 16.60
N GLU A 16 20.02 0.96 16.52
CA GLU A 16 19.95 2.34 16.00
C GLU A 16 19.39 2.37 14.57
N LYS A 17 19.83 1.46 13.70
CA LYS A 17 19.32 1.37 12.31
C LYS A 17 17.84 0.97 12.24
N VAL A 18 17.42 0.04 13.10
CA VAL A 18 16.00 -0.38 13.21
C VAL A 18 15.11 0.80 13.57
N TYR A 19 15.50 1.58 14.59
CA TYR A 19 14.71 2.74 15.00
C TYR A 19 14.77 3.87 13.97
N ALA A 20 15.93 4.16 13.39
CA ALA A 20 16.07 5.19 12.35
C ALA A 20 15.24 4.87 11.09
N LEU A 21 15.23 3.62 10.63
CA LEU A 21 14.37 3.20 9.52
C LEU A 21 12.88 3.35 9.86
N SER A 22 12.50 3.01 11.09
CA SER A 22 11.11 3.15 11.54
C SER A 22 10.67 4.60 11.66
N ASP A 23 11.57 5.53 11.99
CA ASP A 23 11.27 6.95 12.05
C ASP A 23 10.99 7.53 10.66
N THR A 24 11.79 7.16 9.66
CA THR A 24 11.53 7.57 8.26
C THR A 24 10.31 6.86 7.67
N TYR A 25 10.05 5.62 8.06
CA TYR A 25 8.81 4.92 7.70
C TYR A 25 7.56 5.62 8.25
N ARG A 26 7.56 6.03 9.51
CA ARG A 26 6.42 6.78 10.07
C ARG A 26 6.18 8.09 9.32
N GLN A 27 7.24 8.79 8.91
CA GLN A 27 7.11 10.00 8.08
C GLN A 27 6.50 9.69 6.71
N PHE A 28 6.89 8.56 6.08
CA PHE A 28 6.28 8.12 4.83
C PHE A 28 4.79 7.84 4.98
N LEU A 29 4.35 7.20 6.07
CA LEU A 29 2.94 6.97 6.37
C LEU A 29 2.18 8.27 6.63
N ASP A 30 2.78 9.21 7.35
CA ASP A 30 2.17 10.51 7.66
C ASP A 30 1.93 11.36 6.41
N ASN A 31 2.83 11.27 5.43
CA ASN A 31 2.78 12.05 4.20
C ASN A 31 2.13 11.29 3.02
N GLY A 32 1.76 10.04 3.20
CA GLY A 32 1.24 9.16 2.15
C GLY A 32 0.02 8.37 2.59
N LYS A 33 -1.08 9.03 2.86
CA LYS A 33 -2.34 8.38 3.23
C LYS A 33 -3.18 7.94 2.03
N THR A 34 -2.82 8.40 0.84
CA THR A 34 -3.42 7.98 -0.43
C THR A 34 -2.36 7.43 -1.38
N GLU A 35 -2.78 6.65 -2.37
CA GLU A 35 -1.87 6.14 -3.41
C GLU A 35 -1.19 7.26 -4.19
N ARG A 36 -1.88 8.41 -4.40
CA ARG A 36 -1.30 9.58 -5.08
C ARG A 36 -0.17 10.20 -4.26
N GLU A 37 -0.36 10.35 -2.97
CA GLU A 37 0.65 10.89 -2.05
C GLU A 37 1.85 9.94 -1.94
N CYS A 38 1.63 8.64 -1.93
CA CYS A 38 2.70 7.64 -1.99
C CYS A 38 3.53 7.75 -3.27
N VAL A 39 2.89 7.93 -4.43
CA VAL A 39 3.60 8.12 -5.71
C VAL A 39 4.42 9.41 -5.71
N VAL A 40 3.89 10.51 -5.17
CA VAL A 40 4.63 11.78 -5.05
C VAL A 40 5.91 11.58 -4.24
N GLN A 41 5.82 10.96 -3.06
CA GLN A 41 7.00 10.67 -2.23
C GLN A 41 7.98 9.72 -2.94
N ALA A 42 7.47 8.69 -3.62
CA ALA A 42 8.32 7.74 -4.34
C ALA A 42 9.10 8.42 -5.47
N VAL A 43 8.48 9.36 -6.19
CA VAL A 43 9.15 10.18 -7.22
C VAL A 43 10.21 11.08 -6.59
N GLU A 44 9.89 11.80 -5.51
CA GLU A 44 10.86 12.67 -4.81
C GLU A 44 12.09 11.89 -4.35
N PHE A 45 11.89 10.71 -3.75
CA PHE A 45 12.98 9.85 -3.31
C PHE A 45 13.79 9.29 -4.48
N ALA A 46 13.13 8.90 -5.57
CA ALA A 46 13.79 8.40 -6.77
C ALA A 46 14.64 9.48 -7.45
N GLU A 47 14.10 10.68 -7.67
CA GLU A 47 14.82 11.80 -8.27
C GLU A 47 16.03 12.24 -7.42
N ALA A 48 15.90 12.25 -6.09
CA ALA A 48 17.01 12.50 -5.18
C ALA A 48 18.14 11.46 -5.29
N LYS A 49 17.85 10.27 -5.84
CA LYS A 49 18.81 9.19 -6.12
C LYS A 49 19.24 9.10 -7.59
N GLY A 50 18.88 10.10 -8.40
CA GLY A 50 19.30 10.21 -9.80
C GLY A 50 18.47 9.39 -10.79
N TYR A 51 17.27 8.94 -10.39
CA TYR A 51 16.33 8.34 -11.35
C TYR A 51 15.77 9.40 -12.29
N VAL A 52 15.58 9.02 -13.55
CA VAL A 52 15.04 9.87 -14.61
C VAL A 52 13.69 9.33 -15.08
N ASN A 53 12.76 10.24 -15.36
CA ASN A 53 11.44 9.87 -15.85
C ASN A 53 11.51 9.20 -17.23
N LEU A 54 10.97 8.00 -17.36
CA LEU A 54 10.93 7.27 -18.65
C LEU A 54 10.25 8.07 -19.75
N LYS A 55 9.22 8.87 -19.44
CA LYS A 55 8.53 9.73 -20.42
C LYS A 55 9.45 10.75 -21.06
N ASP A 56 10.41 11.29 -20.29
CA ASP A 56 11.40 12.25 -20.80
C ASP A 56 12.46 11.55 -21.64
N ILE A 57 12.86 10.35 -21.25
CA ILE A 57 13.78 9.50 -22.02
C ILE A 57 13.15 9.11 -23.36
N ILE A 58 11.88 8.72 -23.40
CA ILE A 58 11.12 8.43 -24.63
C ILE A 58 11.07 9.67 -25.52
N LYS A 59 10.71 10.84 -24.95
CA LYS A 59 10.59 12.11 -25.70
C LYS A 59 11.91 12.54 -26.31
N SER A 60 13.03 12.34 -25.63
CA SER A 60 14.37 12.65 -26.11
C SER A 60 14.97 11.54 -26.97
N ASN A 61 14.34 10.37 -27.05
CA ASN A 61 14.85 9.17 -27.69
C ASN A 61 16.28 8.81 -27.24
N THR A 62 16.55 8.97 -25.94
CA THR A 62 17.87 8.71 -25.36
C THR A 62 18.04 7.20 -25.14
N PRO A 63 19.11 6.57 -25.69
CA PRO A 63 19.35 5.15 -25.45
C PRO A 63 19.57 4.82 -23.98
N ILE A 64 18.96 3.74 -23.52
CA ILE A 64 19.11 3.19 -22.16
C ILE A 64 20.27 2.18 -22.14
N LYS A 65 21.09 2.22 -21.10
CA LYS A 65 22.26 1.36 -20.90
C LYS A 65 22.39 0.89 -19.46
N ALA A 66 23.25 -0.09 -19.23
CA ALA A 66 23.59 -0.56 -17.89
C ALA A 66 24.03 0.59 -16.97
N GLY A 67 23.50 0.60 -15.74
CA GLY A 67 23.71 1.62 -14.73
C GLY A 67 22.70 2.76 -14.74
N ASP A 68 21.84 2.86 -15.76
CA ASP A 68 20.78 3.87 -15.79
C ASP A 68 19.70 3.55 -14.76
N LYS A 69 19.21 4.59 -14.10
CA LYS A 69 18.12 4.56 -13.11
C LYS A 69 16.92 5.29 -13.67
N ILE A 70 15.79 4.59 -13.73
CA ILE A 70 14.62 5.07 -14.47
C ILE A 70 13.37 4.87 -13.61
N TYR A 71 12.44 5.82 -13.64
CA TYR A 71 11.11 5.63 -13.10
C TYR A 71 10.02 5.94 -14.14
N TYR A 72 8.86 5.29 -13.98
CA TYR A 72 7.67 5.51 -14.82
C TYR A 72 6.43 5.59 -13.94
N THR A 73 5.72 6.72 -13.98
CA THR A 73 4.45 6.91 -13.29
C THR A 73 3.27 6.71 -14.22
N HIS A 74 2.20 6.09 -13.71
CA HIS A 74 0.95 5.89 -14.44
C HIS A 74 -0.22 6.50 -13.68
N MET A 75 -0.88 7.51 -14.31
CA MET A 75 -2.03 8.25 -13.76
C MET A 75 -1.82 8.78 -12.34
N ASP A 76 -0.57 9.02 -11.92
CA ASP A 76 -0.17 9.43 -10.58
C ASP A 76 -0.64 8.50 -9.44
N LYS A 77 -0.94 7.23 -9.74
CA LYS A 77 -1.43 6.23 -8.80
C LYS A 77 -0.61 4.95 -8.76
N SER A 78 0.31 4.79 -9.71
CA SER A 78 1.23 3.64 -9.74
C SER A 78 2.59 4.09 -10.26
N ILE A 79 3.65 3.43 -9.81
CA ILE A 79 5.01 3.72 -10.22
C ILE A 79 5.82 2.43 -10.40
N ALA A 80 6.68 2.42 -11.42
CA ALA A 80 7.71 1.40 -11.63
C ALA A 80 9.08 2.07 -11.62
N LEU A 81 10.04 1.54 -10.86
CA LEU A 81 11.44 1.95 -10.85
C LEU A 81 12.29 0.84 -11.44
N PHE A 82 13.34 1.20 -12.20
CA PHE A 82 14.28 0.27 -12.79
C PHE A 82 15.72 0.72 -12.51
N ASN A 83 16.59 -0.20 -12.05
CA ASN A 83 18.03 -0.07 -12.13
C ASN A 83 18.50 -1.04 -13.19
N ILE A 84 19.04 -0.53 -14.29
CA ILE A 84 19.44 -1.35 -15.43
C ILE A 84 20.75 -2.08 -15.11
N GLY A 85 20.69 -3.40 -15.13
CA GLY A 85 21.81 -4.27 -14.83
C GLY A 85 22.84 -4.36 -15.96
N THR A 86 23.98 -4.98 -15.66
CA THR A 86 25.03 -5.26 -16.66
C THR A 86 24.75 -6.51 -17.50
N ASP A 87 23.93 -7.42 -16.99
CA ASP A 87 23.49 -8.62 -17.70
C ASP A 87 22.44 -8.28 -18.75
N ASP A 88 22.27 -9.16 -19.74
CA ASP A 88 21.20 -8.99 -20.72
C ASP A 88 19.83 -9.03 -20.02
N ILE A 89 19.03 -7.99 -20.21
CA ILE A 89 17.71 -7.88 -19.59
C ILE A 89 16.76 -9.05 -19.97
N GLU A 90 16.96 -9.69 -21.13
CA GLU A 90 16.21 -10.89 -21.53
C GLU A 90 16.47 -12.10 -20.62
N LEU A 91 17.51 -12.07 -19.79
CA LEU A 91 17.71 -13.05 -18.72
C LEU A 91 16.75 -12.83 -17.55
N GLY A 92 15.97 -11.75 -17.57
CA GLY A 92 14.93 -11.38 -16.62
C GLY A 92 15.39 -10.40 -15.53
N MET A 93 14.44 -9.97 -14.73
CA MET A 93 14.61 -8.98 -13.67
C MET A 93 14.42 -9.58 -12.28
N ASN A 94 14.99 -8.95 -11.25
CA ASN A 94 14.58 -9.14 -9.86
C ASN A 94 13.55 -8.06 -9.52
N ILE A 95 12.31 -8.45 -9.20
CA ILE A 95 11.18 -7.54 -9.05
C ILE A 95 10.70 -7.57 -7.60
N LEU A 96 10.56 -6.39 -7.01
CA LEU A 96 9.77 -6.17 -5.79
C LEU A 96 8.44 -5.54 -6.22
N GLY A 97 7.33 -6.02 -5.71
CA GLY A 97 6.02 -5.44 -5.99
C GLY A 97 5.19 -5.35 -4.74
N ALA A 98 4.55 -4.21 -4.50
CA ALA A 98 3.68 -3.94 -3.37
C ALA A 98 2.53 -3.04 -3.81
N HIS A 99 1.45 -2.99 -3.02
CA HIS A 99 0.40 -2.01 -3.29
C HIS A 99 0.50 -0.79 -2.37
N ILE A 100 -0.11 0.31 -2.79
CA ILE A 100 -0.08 1.59 -2.07
C ILE A 100 -1.46 2.17 -1.79
N ASP A 101 -2.53 1.53 -2.29
CA ASP A 101 -3.89 1.75 -1.82
C ASP A 101 -4.10 1.03 -0.47
N SER A 102 -5.12 1.42 0.27
CA SER A 102 -5.51 0.80 1.54
C SER A 102 -7.02 0.90 1.71
N PRO A 103 -7.64 0.02 2.53
CA PRO A 103 -9.06 0.13 2.83
C PRO A 103 -9.41 1.49 3.42
N ARG A 104 -10.47 2.11 2.90
CA ARG A 104 -10.87 3.48 3.25
C ARG A 104 -12.34 3.74 2.95
N ILE A 105 -12.73 5.00 3.01
CA ILE A 105 -14.06 5.47 2.62
C ILE A 105 -13.88 6.57 1.56
N ASP A 106 -14.57 6.46 0.43
CA ASP A 106 -14.53 7.45 -0.66
C ASP A 106 -15.80 8.32 -0.66
N VAL A 107 -15.65 9.60 -0.98
CA VAL A 107 -16.78 10.54 -1.16
C VAL A 107 -17.48 10.22 -2.49
N LYS A 108 -18.82 10.11 -2.48
CA LYS A 108 -19.61 9.90 -3.70
C LYS A 108 -19.59 11.12 -4.62
N GLN A 109 -20.02 10.99 -5.88
CA GLN A 109 -20.00 12.06 -6.89
C GLN A 109 -20.99 13.20 -6.59
N ASN A 110 -22.14 12.87 -5.97
CA ASN A 110 -23.15 13.84 -5.52
C ASN A 110 -23.35 13.66 -4.02
N PRO A 111 -22.39 14.12 -3.19
CA PRO A 111 -22.33 13.65 -1.82
C PRO A 111 -23.20 14.46 -0.87
N GLN A 112 -23.53 15.72 -1.22
CA GLN A 112 -23.95 16.72 -0.25
C GLN A 112 -25.45 16.71 0.02
N TYR A 113 -25.84 16.59 1.30
CA TYR A 113 -27.21 16.78 1.75
C TYR A 113 -27.25 17.38 3.16
N GLU A 114 -28.27 18.22 3.42
CA GLU A 114 -28.53 18.82 4.72
C GLU A 114 -29.80 18.24 5.32
N ASP A 115 -29.72 17.75 6.53
CA ASP A 115 -30.88 17.31 7.32
C ASP A 115 -30.74 17.79 8.77
N SER A 116 -31.84 18.33 9.33
CA SER A 116 -31.89 18.77 10.73
C SER A 116 -30.76 19.72 11.14
N ASN A 117 -30.38 20.62 10.26
CA ASN A 117 -29.26 21.58 10.39
C ASN A 117 -27.87 20.92 10.52
N LEU A 118 -27.72 19.72 10.05
CA LEU A 118 -26.44 19.04 9.90
C LEU A 118 -26.20 18.80 8.42
N LEU A 119 -24.98 19.06 7.98
CA LEU A 119 -24.56 18.80 6.60
C LEU A 119 -23.67 17.57 6.55
N PHE A 120 -24.02 16.68 5.65
CA PHE A 120 -23.31 15.41 5.44
C PHE A 120 -22.78 15.29 4.01
N TRP A 121 -21.75 14.46 3.85
CA TRP A 121 -21.31 13.93 2.58
C TRP A 121 -21.56 12.42 2.53
N ASP A 122 -22.33 11.99 1.54
CA ASP A 122 -22.54 10.59 1.18
C ASP A 122 -21.22 9.92 0.80
N THR A 123 -21.03 8.69 1.23
CA THR A 123 -19.79 7.95 1.02
C THR A 123 -20.01 6.56 0.48
N HIS A 124 -18.92 5.95 0.01
CA HIS A 124 -18.83 4.55 -0.35
C HIS A 124 -17.53 3.95 0.21
N TYR A 125 -17.62 2.86 0.96
CA TYR A 125 -16.41 2.20 1.45
C TYR A 125 -15.63 1.51 0.32
N TYR A 126 -14.32 1.44 0.47
CA TYR A 126 -13.35 0.86 -0.44
C TYR A 126 -12.58 -0.26 0.25
N GLY A 127 -12.50 -1.45 -0.39
CA GLY A 127 -11.85 -2.62 0.17
C GLY A 127 -12.65 -3.33 1.28
N GLY A 128 -12.01 -4.26 1.95
CA GLY A 128 -12.61 -5.13 2.96
C GLY A 128 -12.57 -4.56 4.36
N ILE A 129 -13.54 -3.75 4.76
CA ILE A 129 -13.58 -3.12 6.09
C ILE A 129 -14.61 -3.74 7.03
N LYS A 130 -14.33 -3.66 8.33
CA LYS A 130 -15.35 -3.77 9.38
C LYS A 130 -15.91 -2.38 9.64
N LYS A 131 -17.09 -2.06 9.08
CA LYS A 131 -17.68 -0.72 9.08
C LYS A 131 -17.75 -0.06 10.47
N TYR A 132 -17.97 -0.87 11.52
CA TYR A 132 -18.04 -0.38 12.90
C TYR A 132 -16.68 0.14 13.45
N HIS A 133 -15.56 -0.11 12.77
CA HIS A 133 -14.27 0.51 13.14
C HIS A 133 -14.16 1.97 12.74
N TRP A 134 -15.00 2.44 11.80
CA TRP A 134 -14.89 3.73 11.15
C TRP A 134 -15.79 4.82 11.71
N VAL A 135 -16.65 4.46 12.68
CA VAL A 135 -17.54 5.42 13.35
C VAL A 135 -16.95 5.95 14.65
N ALA A 136 -17.41 7.12 15.08
CA ALA A 136 -17.04 7.77 16.35
C ALA A 136 -15.52 8.01 16.54
N MET A 137 -14.81 8.28 15.45
CA MET A 137 -13.38 8.61 15.47
C MET A 137 -13.07 9.83 14.61
N PRO A 138 -11.98 10.57 14.88
CA PRO A 138 -11.53 11.65 14.02
C PRO A 138 -11.10 11.14 12.64
N LEU A 139 -11.61 11.78 11.59
CA LEU A 139 -11.31 11.47 10.19
C LEU A 139 -10.78 12.72 9.47
N ALA A 140 -9.92 12.49 8.48
CA ALA A 140 -9.35 13.48 7.58
C ALA A 140 -9.84 13.25 6.15
N ILE A 141 -9.75 14.27 5.30
CA ILE A 141 -10.09 14.20 3.87
C ILE A 141 -8.83 14.47 3.07
N HIS A 142 -8.44 13.52 2.24
CA HIS A 142 -7.32 13.62 1.31
C HIS A 142 -7.78 13.42 -0.13
N GLY A 143 -7.00 13.86 -1.09
CA GLY A 143 -7.24 13.56 -2.49
C GLY A 143 -7.10 14.74 -3.44
N VAL A 144 -7.89 14.76 -4.50
CA VAL A 144 -7.78 15.74 -5.56
C VAL A 144 -9.16 16.15 -6.10
N VAL A 145 -9.32 17.43 -6.37
CA VAL A 145 -10.45 17.99 -7.11
C VAL A 145 -9.93 18.51 -8.44
N VAL A 146 -10.56 18.12 -9.56
CA VAL A 146 -10.20 18.59 -10.90
C VAL A 146 -11.34 19.43 -11.45
N LYS A 147 -11.08 20.72 -11.69
CA LYS A 147 -12.07 21.66 -12.23
C LYS A 147 -12.27 21.48 -13.73
N THR A 148 -13.36 21.99 -14.26
CA THR A 148 -13.69 21.89 -15.70
C THR A 148 -12.69 22.60 -16.62
N ASP A 149 -11.91 23.55 -16.11
CA ASP A 149 -10.81 24.20 -16.84
C ASP A 149 -9.49 23.40 -16.80
N GLY A 150 -9.49 22.26 -16.15
CA GLY A 150 -8.31 21.40 -15.97
C GLY A 150 -7.46 21.74 -14.74
N THR A 151 -7.84 22.77 -13.98
CA THR A 151 -7.14 23.10 -12.72
C THR A 151 -7.28 21.97 -11.73
N ARG A 152 -6.16 21.54 -11.15
CA ARG A 152 -6.08 20.47 -10.16
C ARG A 152 -5.79 21.06 -8.78
N ILE A 153 -6.58 20.68 -7.80
CA ILE A 153 -6.47 21.11 -6.41
C ILE A 153 -6.23 19.87 -5.56
N ASN A 154 -5.10 19.80 -4.89
CA ASN A 154 -4.82 18.75 -3.91
C ASN A 154 -5.48 19.14 -2.58
N ILE A 155 -6.13 18.16 -1.96
CA ILE A 155 -6.84 18.28 -0.69
C ILE A 155 -6.12 17.42 0.36
N ASN A 156 -5.80 18.04 1.48
CA ASN A 156 -5.33 17.38 2.69
C ASN A 156 -5.84 18.21 3.87
N ILE A 157 -6.87 17.72 4.56
CA ILE A 157 -7.56 18.42 5.64
C ILE A 157 -7.77 17.44 6.80
N GLY A 158 -7.22 17.74 7.97
CA GLY A 158 -7.44 16.97 9.19
C GLY A 158 -6.18 16.38 9.82
N ASP A 159 -5.02 16.53 9.20
CA ASP A 159 -3.75 15.99 9.71
C ASP A 159 -2.93 16.99 10.54
N ASN A 160 -3.09 18.29 10.30
CA ASN A 160 -2.42 19.32 11.09
C ASN A 160 -3.24 19.65 12.33
N GLU A 161 -2.58 20.04 13.40
CA GLU A 161 -3.22 20.37 14.69
C GLU A 161 -4.27 21.50 14.59
N ASN A 162 -4.14 22.38 13.59
CA ASN A 162 -5.07 23.50 13.34
C ASN A 162 -6.16 23.17 12.32
N ASP A 163 -6.11 22.01 11.69
CA ASP A 163 -7.14 21.60 10.74
C ASP A 163 -8.42 21.17 11.46
N PRO A 164 -9.59 21.36 10.86
CA PRO A 164 -10.79 20.69 11.32
C PRO A 164 -10.68 19.19 11.07
N VAL A 165 -11.27 18.39 11.94
CA VAL A 165 -11.49 16.97 11.72
C VAL A 165 -12.95 16.67 11.46
N PHE A 166 -13.24 15.51 10.89
CA PHE A 166 -14.57 15.05 10.55
C PHE A 166 -14.91 13.77 11.32
N CYS A 167 -16.17 13.37 11.28
CA CYS A 167 -16.61 12.16 11.99
C CYS A 167 -17.83 11.54 11.31
N ILE A 168 -17.87 10.22 11.29
CA ILE A 168 -19.09 9.45 11.07
C ILE A 168 -19.68 9.16 12.44
N THR A 169 -20.89 9.65 12.72
CA THR A 169 -21.50 9.53 14.04
C THR A 169 -22.07 8.13 14.29
N ASP A 170 -22.19 7.73 15.54
CA ASP A 170 -22.85 6.49 15.96
C ASP A 170 -23.84 6.75 17.10
N LEU A 171 -24.77 5.84 17.32
CA LEU A 171 -25.74 5.95 18.39
C LEU A 171 -25.08 5.78 19.77
N LEU A 172 -25.57 6.54 20.74
CA LEU A 172 -25.21 6.30 22.14
C LEU A 172 -25.80 4.95 22.63
N PRO A 173 -25.17 4.27 23.60
CA PRO A 173 -25.61 2.94 24.07
C PRO A 173 -27.05 2.88 24.50
N HIS A 174 -27.60 3.95 25.08
CA HIS A 174 -28.97 3.99 25.61
C HIS A 174 -30.07 3.95 24.52
N LEU A 175 -29.72 4.36 23.29
CA LEU A 175 -30.61 4.29 22.12
C LEU A 175 -30.23 3.17 21.16
N GLY A 176 -29.05 2.54 21.33
CA GLY A 176 -28.49 1.55 20.44
C GLY A 176 -28.92 0.09 20.68
N GLN A 177 -29.95 -0.19 21.49
CA GLN A 177 -30.30 -1.57 21.86
C GLN A 177 -30.62 -2.44 20.64
N GLU A 178 -31.43 -1.96 19.71
CA GLU A 178 -31.75 -2.68 18.47
C GLU A 178 -30.56 -2.84 17.56
N GLN A 179 -29.73 -1.78 17.44
CA GLN A 179 -28.48 -1.80 16.66
C GLN A 179 -27.54 -2.90 17.18
N MET A 180 -27.35 -3.00 18.48
CA MET A 180 -26.46 -3.99 19.12
C MET A 180 -26.91 -5.44 18.97
N GLN A 181 -28.19 -5.68 18.64
CA GLN A 181 -28.71 -7.02 18.34
C GLN A 181 -28.46 -7.46 16.89
N LYS A 182 -28.09 -6.54 16.02
CA LYS A 182 -27.76 -6.85 14.62
C LYS A 182 -26.45 -7.66 14.53
N ASN A 183 -26.33 -8.47 13.48
CA ASN A 183 -25.04 -9.08 13.14
C ASN A 183 -23.99 -7.97 12.92
N ALA A 184 -22.76 -8.19 13.36
CA ALA A 184 -21.66 -7.22 13.27
C ALA A 184 -21.45 -6.66 11.86
N ALA A 185 -21.68 -7.43 10.80
CA ALA A 185 -21.63 -6.97 9.42
C ALA A 185 -22.75 -5.95 9.06
N LYS A 186 -23.82 -5.90 9.87
CA LYS A 186 -24.99 -5.04 9.67
C LYS A 186 -25.19 -4.02 10.79
N VAL A 187 -24.34 -4.01 11.81
CA VAL A 187 -24.44 -3.07 12.93
C VAL A 187 -24.30 -1.61 12.47
N ILE A 188 -23.45 -1.39 11.49
CA ILE A 188 -23.35 -0.15 10.69
C ILE A 188 -23.68 -0.51 9.25
N GLU A 189 -24.65 0.17 8.66
CA GLU A 189 -25.02 -0.03 7.25
C GLU A 189 -24.11 0.81 6.35
N GLY A 190 -23.88 0.37 5.11
CA GLY A 190 -22.97 1.06 4.19
C GLY A 190 -23.44 2.49 3.88
N GLU A 191 -24.76 2.66 3.69
CA GLU A 191 -25.38 3.98 3.46
C GLU A 191 -25.50 4.85 4.73
N ALA A 192 -25.01 4.39 5.86
CA ALA A 192 -24.92 5.16 7.11
C ALA A 192 -23.48 5.56 7.45
N LEU A 193 -22.55 5.36 6.53
CA LEU A 193 -21.16 5.81 6.66
C LEU A 193 -20.98 7.26 6.16
N ASP A 194 -21.96 8.12 6.40
CA ASP A 194 -21.91 9.50 5.91
C ASP A 194 -21.11 10.41 6.81
N LEU A 195 -20.26 11.20 6.20
CA LEU A 195 -19.35 12.09 6.90
C LEU A 195 -20.05 13.39 7.32
N LEU A 196 -20.13 13.67 8.61
CA LEU A 196 -20.60 14.93 9.13
C LEU A 196 -19.55 16.02 8.90
N ILE A 197 -19.91 17.05 8.11
CA ILE A 197 -18.98 18.10 7.67
C ILE A 197 -19.33 19.51 8.15
N GLY A 198 -20.53 19.75 8.69
CA GLY A 198 -20.89 21.07 9.19
C GLY A 198 -22.24 21.17 9.86
N SER A 199 -22.44 22.26 10.62
CA SER A 199 -23.68 22.54 11.34
C SER A 199 -23.99 24.04 11.49
N ARG A 200 -23.13 24.93 10.97
CA ARG A 200 -23.30 26.38 11.09
C ARG A 200 -24.00 26.96 9.86
N PRO A 201 -25.22 27.51 10.00
CA PRO A 201 -25.92 28.15 8.87
C PRO A 201 -25.40 29.57 8.58
N VAL A 202 -25.66 30.02 7.37
CA VAL A 202 -25.62 31.47 7.06
C VAL A 202 -26.71 32.17 7.86
N LYS A 203 -26.43 33.39 8.37
CA LYS A 203 -27.38 34.15 9.15
C LYS A 203 -28.65 34.47 8.33
N ASP A 204 -29.81 34.33 8.96
CA ASP A 204 -31.13 34.63 8.40
C ASP A 204 -31.54 33.75 7.18
N GLU A 205 -30.88 32.59 6.98
CA GLU A 205 -31.27 31.59 5.98
C GLU A 205 -32.08 30.46 6.63
N GLU A 206 -33.33 30.28 6.16
CA GLU A 206 -34.24 29.25 6.68
C GLU A 206 -34.10 27.88 6.00
N LYS A 207 -33.51 27.85 4.80
CA LYS A 207 -33.33 26.60 4.04
C LYS A 207 -31.89 26.47 3.54
N GLU A 208 -31.34 25.28 3.70
CA GLU A 208 -29.99 24.95 3.25
C GLU A 208 -28.94 25.96 3.74
N GLY A 209 -29.13 26.51 4.94
CA GLY A 209 -28.25 27.51 5.50
C GLY A 209 -26.85 26.99 5.80
N VAL A 210 -26.75 25.75 6.23
CA VAL A 210 -25.46 25.09 6.49
C VAL A 210 -24.77 24.77 5.17
N THR A 211 -25.49 24.25 4.20
CA THR A 211 -25.01 24.01 2.84
C THR A 211 -24.39 25.27 2.22
N LYS A 212 -25.10 26.39 2.28
CA LYS A 212 -24.59 27.66 1.76
C LYS A 212 -23.34 28.15 2.49
N PHE A 213 -23.29 27.96 3.81
CA PHE A 213 -22.13 28.38 4.60
C PHE A 213 -20.89 27.55 4.21
N ILE A 214 -21.04 26.24 4.15
CA ILE A 214 -19.94 25.33 3.82
C ILE A 214 -19.50 25.53 2.36
N ASN A 215 -20.42 25.66 1.40
CA ASN A 215 -20.06 25.91 0.00
C ASN A 215 -19.27 27.21 -0.18
N ASN A 216 -19.64 28.30 0.52
CA ASN A 216 -18.87 29.53 0.52
C ASN A 216 -17.47 29.37 1.13
N LEU A 217 -17.34 28.51 2.16
CA LEU A 217 -16.05 28.21 2.79
C LEU A 217 -15.17 27.37 1.85
N LEU A 218 -15.73 26.33 1.21
CA LEU A 218 -15.02 25.50 0.24
C LEU A 218 -14.47 26.33 -0.92
N GLU A 219 -15.28 27.22 -1.47
CA GLU A 219 -14.85 28.12 -2.55
C GLU A 219 -13.74 29.08 -2.08
N LYS A 220 -13.92 29.71 -0.92
CA LYS A 220 -13.01 30.75 -0.42
C LYS A 220 -11.67 30.19 0.06
N GLU A 221 -11.70 29.08 0.81
CA GLU A 221 -10.50 28.55 1.50
C GLU A 221 -9.82 27.43 0.72
N TYR A 222 -10.60 26.62 -0.02
CA TYR A 222 -10.08 25.45 -0.75
C TYR A 222 -10.14 25.62 -2.27
N GLY A 223 -10.82 26.64 -2.80
CA GLY A 223 -10.78 27.03 -4.22
C GLY A 223 -11.66 26.19 -5.15
N PHE A 224 -12.59 25.40 -4.63
CA PHE A 224 -13.54 24.61 -5.43
C PHE A 224 -14.98 24.80 -4.95
N VAL A 225 -15.93 24.51 -5.82
CA VAL A 225 -17.37 24.59 -5.53
C VAL A 225 -18.00 23.20 -5.53
N GLU A 226 -19.20 23.05 -4.97
CA GLU A 226 -19.92 21.78 -4.89
C GLU A 226 -19.94 21.01 -6.23
N ARG A 227 -20.15 21.70 -7.34
CA ARG A 227 -20.17 21.08 -8.67
C ARG A 227 -18.84 20.41 -9.06
N ASP A 228 -17.72 20.88 -8.53
CA ASP A 228 -16.40 20.30 -8.80
C ASP A 228 -16.21 18.92 -8.14
N LEU A 229 -17.06 18.58 -7.15
CA LEU A 229 -17.09 17.25 -6.52
C LEU A 229 -17.43 16.13 -7.52
N LEU A 230 -18.11 16.44 -8.64
CA LEU A 230 -18.37 15.50 -9.74
C LEU A 230 -17.08 14.92 -10.37
N SER A 231 -15.98 15.64 -10.27
CA SER A 231 -14.66 15.25 -10.78
C SER A 231 -13.60 15.28 -9.67
N ALA A 232 -14.00 14.89 -8.47
CA ALA A 232 -13.12 14.74 -7.33
C ALA A 232 -12.83 13.24 -7.05
N GLU A 233 -11.65 12.99 -6.53
CA GLU A 233 -11.29 11.75 -5.85
C GLU A 233 -10.90 12.15 -4.43
N LEU A 234 -11.85 12.04 -3.49
CA LEU A 234 -11.66 12.40 -2.09
C LEU A 234 -11.81 11.16 -1.21
N GLU A 235 -10.76 10.86 -0.49
CA GLU A 235 -10.58 9.72 0.38
C GLU A 235 -10.69 10.16 1.84
N ILE A 236 -11.55 9.48 2.59
CA ILE A 236 -11.73 9.69 4.02
C ILE A 236 -10.86 8.66 4.74
N VAL A 237 -9.92 9.15 5.52
CA VAL A 237 -8.89 8.36 6.21
C VAL A 237 -8.82 8.75 7.69
N PRO A 238 -8.24 7.93 8.58
CA PRO A 238 -8.04 8.31 9.98
C PRO A 238 -7.21 9.59 10.12
N ALA A 239 -7.70 10.55 10.88
CA ALA A 239 -6.94 11.73 11.24
C ALA A 239 -5.88 11.38 12.29
N GLY A 240 -4.67 11.90 12.10
CA GLY A 240 -3.56 11.69 13.03
C GLY A 240 -2.38 10.96 12.40
N LYS A 241 -1.28 10.95 13.15
CA LYS A 241 0.03 10.49 12.69
C LYS A 241 0.34 9.07 13.14
N ALA A 242 1.23 8.39 12.41
CA ALA A 242 1.86 7.16 12.81
C ALA A 242 2.62 7.33 14.14
N ARG A 243 2.51 6.36 15.04
CA ARG A 243 3.09 6.44 16.40
C ARG A 243 3.85 5.18 16.77
N ASP A 244 4.86 5.36 17.61
CA ASP A 244 5.44 4.25 18.34
C ASP A 244 4.41 3.62 19.26
N MET A 245 4.36 2.30 19.30
CA MET A 245 3.46 1.54 20.13
C MET A 245 4.23 0.64 21.12
N GLY A 246 3.65 0.46 22.31
CA GLY A 246 4.23 -0.27 23.42
C GLY A 246 5.14 0.60 24.30
N PHE A 247 5.33 0.19 25.56
CA PHE A 247 6.23 0.90 26.48
C PHE A 247 7.67 0.92 26.00
N ASP A 248 8.08 -0.14 25.29
CA ASP A 248 9.40 -0.34 24.70
C ASP A 248 9.55 0.30 23.33
N ARG A 249 8.45 0.85 22.76
CA ARG A 249 8.39 1.45 21.42
C ARG A 249 8.87 0.51 20.30
N SER A 250 8.67 -0.79 20.47
CA SER A 250 9.14 -1.82 19.54
C SER A 250 8.24 -1.99 18.31
N MET A 251 7.07 -1.35 18.33
CA MET A 251 6.06 -1.47 17.26
C MET A 251 5.70 -0.09 16.70
N VAL A 252 5.09 -0.09 15.51
CA VAL A 252 4.46 1.07 14.87
C VAL A 252 2.95 0.83 14.80
N MET A 253 2.17 1.83 15.20
CA MET A 253 0.73 1.88 15.03
C MET A 253 0.37 2.99 14.06
N ALA A 254 -0.30 2.66 12.95
CA ALA A 254 -0.64 3.61 11.90
C ALA A 254 -1.76 3.10 11.00
N TYR A 255 -2.34 4.00 10.23
CA TYR A 255 -3.25 3.69 9.12
C TYR A 255 -2.46 3.25 7.89
N GLY A 256 -3.00 2.24 7.20
CA GLY A 256 -2.52 1.84 5.88
C GLY A 256 -1.14 1.18 5.87
N GLN A 257 -0.77 0.47 6.93
CA GLN A 257 0.43 -0.36 6.94
C GLN A 257 0.29 -1.55 5.99
N ASP A 258 -0.91 -2.00 5.74
CA ASP A 258 -1.34 -2.81 4.62
C ASP A 258 -1.58 -1.90 3.38
N ASP A 259 -0.72 -1.90 2.35
CA ASP A 259 0.58 -2.59 2.28
C ASP A 259 1.76 -1.59 2.18
N ARG A 260 1.57 -0.38 2.73
CA ARG A 260 2.61 0.67 2.68
C ARG A 260 3.88 0.31 3.42
N VAL A 261 3.83 -0.66 4.33
CA VAL A 261 5.04 -1.16 4.99
C VAL A 261 5.93 -1.90 4.00
N CYS A 262 5.36 -2.77 3.16
CA CYS A 262 6.10 -3.46 2.11
C CYS A 262 6.46 -2.53 0.95
N ALA A 263 5.57 -1.59 0.60
CA ALA A 263 5.84 -0.55 -0.41
C ALA A 263 7.04 0.32 -0.03
N TYR A 264 7.06 0.85 1.19
CA TYR A 264 8.18 1.66 1.68
C TYR A 264 9.49 0.88 1.76
N THR A 265 9.47 -0.32 2.33
CA THR A 265 10.68 -1.14 2.48
C THR A 265 11.21 -1.61 1.12
N SER A 266 10.33 -1.89 0.14
CA SER A 266 10.71 -2.17 -1.25
C SER A 266 11.35 -0.95 -1.93
N LEU A 267 10.74 0.23 -1.76
CA LEU A 267 11.24 1.48 -2.31
C LEU A 267 12.64 1.81 -1.77
N VAL A 268 12.82 1.82 -0.46
CA VAL A 268 14.13 2.17 0.14
C VAL A 268 15.19 1.12 -0.17
N ALA A 269 14.85 -0.15 -0.29
CA ALA A 269 15.76 -1.20 -0.74
C ALA A 269 16.19 -0.96 -2.20
N MET A 270 15.26 -0.63 -3.10
CA MET A 270 15.53 -0.29 -4.49
C MET A 270 16.44 0.93 -4.63
N LEU A 271 16.26 1.94 -3.78
CA LEU A 271 17.07 3.17 -3.77
C LEU A 271 18.47 2.99 -3.13
N GLU A 272 18.67 1.90 -2.40
CA GLU A 272 19.96 1.58 -1.76
C GLU A 272 20.89 0.78 -2.69
N VAL A 273 20.33 -0.07 -3.57
CA VAL A 273 21.15 -0.94 -4.42
C VAL A 273 21.69 -0.19 -5.63
N ASP A 274 22.98 -0.39 -5.88
CA ASP A 274 23.73 0.21 -6.99
C ASP A 274 24.53 -0.88 -7.75
N ASN A 275 24.89 -0.58 -9.02
CA ASN A 275 25.75 -1.44 -9.83
C ASN A 275 25.29 -2.91 -9.90
N VAL A 276 23.98 -3.11 -10.03
CA VAL A 276 23.38 -4.44 -10.10
C VAL A 276 23.80 -5.19 -11.36
N LYS A 277 24.00 -6.50 -11.26
CA LYS A 277 24.23 -7.33 -12.44
C LYS A 277 22.93 -7.59 -13.19
N ARG A 278 21.93 -8.17 -12.52
CA ARG A 278 20.61 -8.39 -13.06
C ARG A 278 19.79 -7.13 -12.91
N THR A 279 19.08 -6.71 -13.94
CA THR A 279 18.18 -5.55 -13.85
C THR A 279 17.21 -5.75 -12.68
N THR A 280 17.02 -4.71 -11.87
CA THR A 280 16.08 -4.70 -10.76
C THR A 280 14.89 -3.81 -11.05
N CYS A 281 13.73 -4.17 -10.50
CA CYS A 281 12.51 -3.38 -10.64
C CYS A 281 11.78 -3.30 -9.29
N CYS A 282 11.19 -2.14 -8.99
CA CYS A 282 10.24 -1.96 -7.90
C CYS A 282 8.93 -1.44 -8.46
N LEU A 283 7.83 -2.16 -8.19
CA LEU A 283 6.48 -1.84 -8.61
C LEU A 283 5.66 -1.43 -7.39
N LEU A 284 5.08 -0.23 -7.42
CA LEU A 284 4.11 0.20 -6.43
C LEU A 284 2.79 0.46 -7.17
N VAL A 285 1.77 -0.32 -6.84
CA VAL A 285 0.52 -0.39 -7.60
C VAL A 285 -0.70 0.02 -6.77
N ASP A 286 -1.75 0.43 -7.46
CA ASP A 286 -3.04 0.81 -6.91
C ASP A 286 -4.06 -0.34 -7.05
N LYS A 287 -5.18 -0.27 -6.35
CA LYS A 287 -6.37 -1.12 -6.50
C LYS A 287 -6.22 -2.58 -6.06
N GLU A 288 -5.19 -2.93 -5.31
CA GLU A 288 -5.09 -4.30 -4.80
C GLU A 288 -6.31 -4.67 -3.96
N GLU A 289 -6.70 -3.79 -3.07
CA GLU A 289 -7.79 -3.94 -2.09
C GLU A 289 -9.19 -4.15 -2.72
N ILE A 290 -9.32 -3.87 -4.01
CA ILE A 290 -10.55 -4.10 -4.78
C ILE A 290 -10.35 -5.06 -5.96
N GLY A 291 -9.30 -5.89 -5.89
CA GLY A 291 -9.02 -6.97 -6.83
C GLY A 291 -8.11 -6.61 -8.00
N SER A 292 -7.32 -5.54 -7.90
CA SER A 292 -6.31 -5.11 -8.89
C SER A 292 -6.87 -4.79 -10.28
N VAL A 293 -8.19 -4.60 -10.42
CA VAL A 293 -8.88 -4.31 -11.69
C VAL A 293 -8.89 -2.81 -11.95
N GLY A 294 -8.66 -2.42 -13.19
CA GLY A 294 -8.67 -1.01 -13.63
C GLY A 294 -7.32 -0.54 -14.13
N ALA A 295 -7.28 0.70 -14.64
CA ALA A 295 -6.13 1.21 -15.39
C ALA A 295 -4.86 1.35 -14.53
N THR A 296 -4.98 1.51 -13.23
CA THR A 296 -3.86 1.73 -12.29
C THR A 296 -3.54 0.49 -11.44
N GLY A 297 -4.39 -0.56 -11.48
CA GLY A 297 -4.16 -1.83 -10.80
C GLY A 297 -3.16 -2.73 -11.53
N MET A 298 -2.69 -3.77 -10.84
CA MET A 298 -1.69 -4.69 -11.41
C MET A 298 -2.19 -5.45 -12.64
N GLN A 299 -3.49 -5.64 -12.82
CA GLN A 299 -4.07 -6.25 -14.04
C GLN A 299 -3.99 -5.34 -15.27
N SER A 300 -3.66 -4.07 -15.12
CA SER A 300 -3.42 -3.17 -16.25
C SER A 300 -2.12 -3.52 -16.98
N ARG A 301 -1.96 -2.98 -18.17
CA ARG A 301 -0.74 -3.23 -18.95
C ARG A 301 0.36 -2.20 -18.70
N PHE A 302 0.23 -1.35 -17.69
CA PHE A 302 1.20 -0.27 -17.47
C PHE A 302 2.63 -0.79 -17.29
N PHE A 303 2.80 -1.89 -16.53
CA PHE A 303 4.11 -2.50 -16.31
C PHE A 303 4.68 -3.12 -17.58
N GLU A 304 3.89 -3.93 -18.30
CA GLU A 304 4.30 -4.52 -19.58
C GLU A 304 4.69 -3.42 -20.59
N ASN A 305 3.93 -2.32 -20.65
CA ASN A 305 4.23 -1.18 -21.50
C ASN A 305 5.54 -0.49 -21.08
N ALA A 306 5.79 -0.30 -19.79
CA ALA A 306 7.05 0.29 -19.30
C ALA A 306 8.25 -0.59 -19.69
N VAL A 307 8.16 -1.92 -19.52
CA VAL A 307 9.20 -2.87 -19.93
C VAL A 307 9.43 -2.82 -21.45
N ALA A 308 8.36 -2.73 -22.25
CA ALA A 308 8.48 -2.62 -23.71
C ALA A 308 9.20 -1.35 -24.14
N GLU A 309 8.93 -0.20 -23.51
CA GLU A 309 9.62 1.07 -23.78
C GLU A 309 11.11 1.00 -23.39
N VAL A 310 11.41 0.46 -22.19
CA VAL A 310 12.80 0.24 -21.75
C VAL A 310 13.57 -0.61 -22.77
N LEU A 311 13.00 -1.75 -23.16
CA LEU A 311 13.60 -2.65 -24.16
C LEU A 311 13.80 -1.95 -25.52
N THR A 312 12.82 -1.16 -25.96
CA THR A 312 12.91 -0.39 -27.19
C THR A 312 14.11 0.56 -27.17
N LEU A 313 14.27 1.31 -26.08
CA LEU A 313 15.38 2.26 -25.89
C LEU A 313 16.73 1.57 -25.64
N MET A 314 16.72 0.29 -25.24
CA MET A 314 17.91 -0.59 -25.20
C MET A 314 18.25 -1.23 -26.56
N GLY A 315 17.52 -0.90 -27.63
CA GLY A 315 17.73 -1.46 -28.99
C GLY A 315 17.11 -2.84 -29.21
N LYS A 316 16.13 -3.25 -28.41
CA LYS A 316 15.42 -4.55 -28.48
C LYS A 316 13.91 -4.37 -28.73
N PRO A 317 13.46 -3.68 -29.80
CA PRO A 317 12.06 -3.26 -30.00
C PRO A 317 11.18 -4.40 -30.54
N ASN A 318 11.10 -5.53 -29.86
CA ASN A 318 10.26 -6.63 -30.33
C ASN A 318 9.51 -7.32 -29.16
N SER A 319 8.32 -7.84 -29.48
CA SER A 319 7.44 -8.46 -28.49
C SER A 319 8.00 -9.77 -27.89
N VAL A 320 8.94 -10.42 -28.56
CA VAL A 320 9.56 -11.65 -28.04
C VAL A 320 10.54 -11.28 -26.93
N SER A 321 11.30 -10.19 -27.05
CA SER A 321 12.17 -9.70 -26.00
C SER A 321 11.38 -9.34 -24.73
N VAL A 322 10.23 -8.68 -24.88
CA VAL A 322 9.34 -8.39 -23.72
C VAL A 322 8.93 -9.68 -23.02
N ARG A 323 8.45 -10.68 -23.76
CA ARG A 323 8.00 -11.96 -23.20
C ARG A 323 9.13 -12.72 -22.49
N ARG A 324 10.31 -12.80 -23.11
CA ARG A 324 11.48 -13.43 -22.49
C ARG A 324 11.90 -12.74 -21.23
N THR A 325 11.95 -11.40 -21.24
CA THR A 325 12.29 -10.62 -20.06
C THR A 325 11.33 -10.90 -18.91
N LEU A 326 10.02 -10.91 -19.18
CA LEU A 326 9.00 -11.17 -18.15
C LEU A 326 9.02 -12.63 -17.67
N GLU A 327 9.09 -13.61 -18.58
CA GLU A 327 9.11 -15.05 -18.25
C GLU A 327 10.33 -15.42 -17.41
N ASN A 328 11.50 -14.87 -17.75
CA ASN A 328 12.75 -15.12 -17.04
C ASN A 328 12.91 -14.29 -15.75
N SER A 329 11.98 -13.41 -15.45
CA SER A 329 11.99 -12.62 -14.22
C SER A 329 11.61 -13.44 -13.00
N ARG A 330 11.90 -12.90 -11.84
CA ARG A 330 11.52 -13.45 -10.56
C ARG A 330 11.08 -12.34 -9.63
N MET A 331 10.08 -12.58 -8.80
CA MET A 331 9.43 -11.56 -8.02
C MET A 331 9.22 -11.97 -6.56
N LEU A 332 9.45 -11.03 -5.66
CA LEU A 332 8.81 -10.98 -4.36
C LEU A 332 7.55 -10.12 -4.49
N SER A 333 6.40 -10.76 -4.42
CA SER A 333 5.11 -10.07 -4.31
C SER A 333 4.96 -9.67 -2.85
N SER A 334 5.34 -8.42 -2.58
CA SER A 334 5.35 -7.92 -1.21
C SER A 334 3.95 -7.54 -0.82
N ASP A 335 3.45 -8.20 0.23
CA ASP A 335 2.14 -7.97 0.83
C ASP A 335 2.17 -8.46 2.27
N VAL A 336 1.49 -7.79 3.16
CA VAL A 336 1.49 -8.12 4.59
C VAL A 336 0.86 -9.47 4.87
N SER A 337 1.20 -10.06 6.00
CA SER A 337 0.64 -11.34 6.45
C SER A 337 -0.07 -11.17 7.78
N ALA A 338 -1.17 -11.88 7.98
CA ALA A 338 -1.94 -11.83 9.22
C ALA A 338 -1.09 -12.30 10.42
N GLY A 339 -0.72 -11.38 11.29
CA GLY A 339 0.02 -11.66 12.51
C GLY A 339 -0.79 -12.50 13.49
N TYR A 340 -0.15 -13.52 14.09
CA TYR A 340 -0.80 -14.32 15.11
C TYR A 340 -1.18 -13.46 16.32
N ASP A 341 -2.49 -13.36 16.58
CA ASP A 341 -3.02 -12.63 17.72
C ASP A 341 -3.47 -13.63 18.81
N PRO A 342 -2.85 -13.59 19.99
CA PRO A 342 -3.23 -14.46 21.11
C PRO A 342 -4.68 -14.28 21.59
N LEU A 343 -5.31 -13.14 21.30
CA LEU A 343 -6.72 -12.90 21.64
C LEU A 343 -7.69 -13.62 20.70
N TYR A 344 -7.21 -14.04 19.51
CA TYR A 344 -8.00 -14.67 18.45
C TYR A 344 -7.40 -16.00 17.97
N THR A 345 -6.88 -16.80 18.87
CA THR A 345 -6.14 -18.05 18.57
C THR A 345 -6.91 -19.04 17.70
N SER A 346 -8.24 -19.00 17.76
CA SER A 346 -9.10 -19.90 16.97
C SER A 346 -9.04 -19.66 15.46
N ALA A 347 -8.59 -18.48 15.02
CA ALA A 347 -8.46 -18.14 13.61
C ALA A 347 -7.16 -18.66 12.97
N PHE A 348 -6.18 -19.13 13.75
CA PHE A 348 -4.85 -19.48 13.29
C PHE A 348 -4.47 -20.95 13.52
N GLU A 349 -3.58 -21.47 12.67
CA GLU A 349 -2.82 -22.70 12.91
C GLU A 349 -1.40 -22.27 13.35
N LYS A 350 -1.05 -22.54 14.62
CA LYS A 350 0.15 -21.99 15.26
C LYS A 350 1.49 -22.33 14.58
N LYS A 351 1.60 -23.47 13.92
CA LYS A 351 2.85 -23.88 13.26
C LYS A 351 3.11 -23.08 12.00
N ASN A 352 2.03 -22.66 11.32
CA ASN A 352 2.08 -21.98 10.03
C ASN A 352 1.54 -20.53 10.10
N ALA A 353 1.37 -19.97 11.28
CA ALA A 353 1.03 -18.55 11.45
C ALA A 353 2.29 -17.67 11.43
N SER A 354 2.17 -16.41 11.03
CA SER A 354 3.21 -15.40 11.15
C SER A 354 3.20 -14.74 12.55
N TYR A 355 4.37 -14.34 13.01
CA TYR A 355 4.53 -13.73 14.35
C TYR A 355 5.33 -12.45 14.25
N LEU A 356 4.92 -11.43 15.02
CA LEU A 356 5.66 -10.17 15.12
C LEU A 356 7.05 -10.39 15.74
N GLY A 357 8.04 -9.69 15.21
CA GLY A 357 9.42 -9.77 15.68
C GLY A 357 10.18 -11.01 15.22
N MET A 358 9.61 -11.80 14.33
CA MET A 358 10.23 -13.00 13.75
C MET A 358 10.77 -12.79 12.33
N GLY A 359 10.87 -11.52 11.91
CA GLY A 359 11.40 -11.15 10.60
C GLY A 359 10.38 -11.26 9.47
N VAL A 360 10.89 -11.18 8.24
CA VAL A 360 10.07 -11.20 7.03
C VAL A 360 9.33 -12.54 6.88
N VAL A 361 8.11 -12.47 6.38
CA VAL A 361 7.21 -13.62 6.20
C VAL A 361 7.18 -14.03 4.73
N PHE A 362 7.44 -15.29 4.43
CA PHE A 362 7.20 -15.88 3.11
C PHE A 362 5.96 -16.75 3.14
N ASN A 363 4.99 -16.44 2.32
CA ASN A 363 3.80 -17.24 2.11
C ASN A 363 3.94 -18.00 0.79
N LYS A 364 4.11 -19.32 0.85
CA LYS A 364 4.21 -20.16 -0.35
C LYS A 364 2.97 -20.04 -1.23
N PHE A 365 1.81 -19.81 -0.59
CA PHE A 365 0.50 -19.53 -1.20
C PHE A 365 -0.35 -18.75 -0.21
N THR A 366 -1.31 -17.96 -0.72
CA THR A 366 -2.20 -17.10 0.09
C THR A 366 -3.68 -17.39 -0.11
N GLY A 367 -4.07 -18.09 -1.17
CA GLY A 367 -5.46 -18.34 -1.55
C GLY A 367 -6.29 -19.10 -0.52
N SER A 368 -7.61 -19.00 -0.64
CA SER A 368 -8.58 -19.66 0.22
C SER A 368 -9.08 -20.98 -0.34
N ARG A 369 -9.67 -21.83 0.51
CA ARG A 369 -10.40 -23.03 0.11
C ARG A 369 -9.68 -23.89 -0.96
N GLY A 370 -8.57 -24.49 -0.65
CA GLY A 370 -7.77 -25.27 -1.59
C GLY A 370 -6.91 -24.40 -2.51
N LYS A 371 -6.42 -23.27 -2.01
CA LYS A 371 -5.49 -22.33 -2.68
C LYS A 371 -6.08 -21.60 -3.88
N SER A 372 -7.39 -21.42 -3.91
CA SER A 372 -8.06 -20.71 -5.01
C SER A 372 -7.65 -19.23 -5.06
N GLY A 373 -7.39 -18.69 -6.26
CA GLY A 373 -7.02 -17.29 -6.47
C GLY A 373 -5.63 -16.92 -5.94
N SER A 374 -4.71 -17.89 -5.87
CA SER A 374 -3.35 -17.69 -5.34
C SER A 374 -2.29 -18.17 -6.32
N ASN A 375 -1.09 -17.63 -6.20
CA ASN A 375 0.12 -18.25 -6.69
C ASN A 375 0.59 -19.32 -5.67
N ASP A 376 1.05 -20.49 -6.11
CA ASP A 376 1.70 -21.51 -5.29
C ASP A 376 3.16 -21.61 -5.74
N ALA A 377 4.07 -20.96 -5.01
CA ALA A 377 5.48 -20.91 -5.36
C ALA A 377 6.09 -22.32 -5.41
N ASN A 378 6.88 -22.59 -6.47
CA ASN A 378 7.52 -23.89 -6.65
C ASN A 378 8.66 -24.14 -5.66
N ALA A 379 9.07 -25.40 -5.53
CA ALA A 379 10.09 -25.82 -4.56
C ALA A 379 11.48 -25.23 -4.87
N GLU A 380 11.81 -25.10 -6.14
CA GLU A 380 13.09 -24.58 -6.61
C GLU A 380 13.23 -23.12 -6.23
N TYR A 381 12.19 -22.32 -6.46
CA TYR A 381 12.18 -20.91 -6.08
C TYR A 381 12.21 -20.71 -4.56
N MET A 382 11.48 -21.52 -3.80
CA MET A 382 11.60 -21.56 -2.34
C MET A 382 13.03 -21.88 -1.87
N GLY A 383 13.69 -22.82 -2.53
CA GLY A 383 15.08 -23.17 -2.26
C GLY A 383 16.04 -22.02 -2.54
N PHE A 384 15.83 -21.32 -3.66
CA PHE A 384 16.57 -20.11 -4.02
C PHE A 384 16.39 -19.00 -2.96
N ILE A 385 15.16 -18.66 -2.60
CA ILE A 385 14.86 -17.63 -1.59
C ILE A 385 15.55 -17.96 -0.26
N ARG A 386 15.46 -19.20 0.20
CA ARG A 386 16.12 -19.64 1.44
C ARG A 386 17.63 -19.43 1.37
N ARG A 387 18.29 -19.81 0.27
CA ARG A 387 19.73 -19.57 0.11
C ARG A 387 20.08 -18.10 0.20
N VAL A 388 19.32 -17.25 -0.48
CA VAL A 388 19.54 -15.80 -0.46
C VAL A 388 19.42 -15.25 0.96
N MET A 389 18.37 -15.61 1.70
CA MET A 389 18.15 -15.15 3.07
C MET A 389 19.23 -15.64 4.04
N GLU A 390 19.56 -16.92 3.98
CA GLU A 390 20.55 -17.54 4.85
C GLU A 390 21.97 -17.00 4.59
N SER A 391 22.33 -16.75 3.31
CA SER A 391 23.63 -16.18 2.94
C SER A 391 23.80 -14.71 3.36
N ASN A 392 22.70 -13.98 3.56
CA ASN A 392 22.70 -12.58 3.95
C ASN A 392 22.30 -12.37 5.41
N ASN A 393 22.16 -13.44 6.21
CA ASN A 393 21.77 -13.41 7.62
C ASN A 393 20.43 -12.68 7.88
N VAL A 394 19.50 -12.73 6.93
CA VAL A 394 18.15 -12.16 7.07
C VAL A 394 17.31 -13.07 7.95
N THR A 395 16.67 -12.51 8.95
CA THR A 395 15.70 -13.24 9.79
C THR A 395 14.37 -13.35 9.05
N TYR A 396 13.90 -14.59 8.86
CA TYR A 396 12.65 -14.87 8.15
C TYR A 396 11.85 -15.99 8.76
N GLN A 397 10.59 -16.05 8.43
CA GLN A 397 9.65 -17.11 8.76
C GLN A 397 8.80 -17.48 7.55
N THR A 398 8.13 -18.63 7.62
CA THR A 398 7.14 -19.06 6.63
C THR A 398 5.79 -19.18 7.30
N ALA A 399 4.72 -18.77 6.60
CA ALA A 399 3.38 -18.80 7.14
C ALA A 399 2.32 -19.08 6.07
N GLU A 400 1.11 -19.33 6.54
CA GLU A 400 -0.13 -19.31 5.78
C GLU A 400 -1.05 -18.21 6.35
N LEU A 401 -1.96 -17.71 5.55
CA LEU A 401 -2.88 -16.65 5.93
C LEU A 401 -4.10 -17.22 6.66
N GLY A 402 -3.95 -17.50 7.97
CA GLY A 402 -4.99 -18.09 8.81
C GLY A 402 -5.14 -19.60 8.68
N LYS A 403 -6.21 -20.15 9.22
CA LYS A 403 -6.57 -21.57 9.09
C LYS A 403 -7.13 -21.90 7.71
N VAL A 404 -6.89 -23.12 7.24
CA VAL A 404 -7.60 -23.71 6.09
C VAL A 404 -9.12 -23.56 6.31
N ASP A 405 -9.85 -23.16 5.29
CA ASP A 405 -11.29 -22.84 5.27
C ASP A 405 -11.71 -21.51 5.94
N LEU A 406 -10.87 -20.88 6.77
CA LEU A 406 -11.17 -19.58 7.39
C LEU A 406 -10.36 -18.42 6.79
N GLY A 407 -9.09 -18.65 6.47
CA GLY A 407 -8.17 -17.67 5.97
C GLY A 407 -7.99 -17.74 4.47
N GLY A 408 -7.19 -16.82 3.97
CA GLY A 408 -6.78 -16.71 2.58
C GLY A 408 -7.32 -15.45 1.92
N GLY A 409 -6.55 -14.94 0.98
CA GLY A 409 -6.86 -13.76 0.15
C GLY A 409 -6.07 -13.81 -1.15
N GLY A 410 -6.49 -13.06 -2.15
CA GLY A 410 -5.69 -12.80 -3.34
C GLY A 410 -4.63 -11.75 -3.03
N THR A 411 -3.57 -11.76 -3.81
CA THR A 411 -2.51 -10.74 -3.83
C THR A 411 -2.13 -10.46 -5.28
N ILE A 412 -1.25 -9.54 -5.56
CA ILE A 412 -0.78 -9.31 -6.93
C ILE A 412 0.07 -10.47 -7.48
N ALA A 413 0.47 -11.44 -6.66
CA ALA A 413 1.34 -12.55 -7.05
C ALA A 413 0.80 -13.39 -8.21
N TYR A 414 -0.48 -13.77 -8.17
CA TYR A 414 -1.06 -14.59 -9.23
C TYR A 414 -1.10 -13.86 -10.58
N ILE A 415 -1.22 -12.54 -10.59
CA ILE A 415 -1.26 -11.70 -11.79
C ILE A 415 0.12 -11.72 -12.46
N MET A 416 1.18 -11.54 -11.68
CA MET A 416 2.54 -11.56 -12.19
C MET A 416 2.97 -12.97 -12.63
N ALA A 417 2.49 -14.01 -11.94
CA ALA A 417 2.70 -15.41 -12.35
C ALA A 417 2.11 -15.74 -13.73
N LEU A 418 1.12 -14.99 -14.23
CA LEU A 418 0.58 -15.17 -15.60
C LEU A 418 1.62 -14.90 -16.71
N TYR A 419 2.71 -14.17 -16.40
CA TYR A 419 3.81 -13.98 -17.33
C TYR A 419 4.78 -15.19 -17.39
N GLY A 420 4.57 -16.21 -16.55
CA GLY A 420 5.44 -17.39 -16.45
C GLY A 420 6.63 -17.21 -15.52
N MET A 421 6.79 -16.08 -14.86
CA MET A 421 7.89 -15.82 -13.92
C MET A 421 7.71 -16.55 -12.58
N ASN A 422 8.82 -16.71 -11.86
CA ASN A 422 8.79 -17.20 -10.49
C ASN A 422 8.34 -16.11 -9.52
N VAL A 423 7.28 -16.37 -8.76
CA VAL A 423 6.70 -15.42 -7.79
C VAL A 423 6.47 -16.09 -6.44
N ILE A 424 6.69 -15.36 -5.37
CA ILE A 424 6.32 -15.75 -4.01
C ILE A 424 5.80 -14.52 -3.26
N ASP A 425 4.79 -14.72 -2.42
CA ASP A 425 4.31 -13.69 -1.50
C ASP A 425 5.28 -13.52 -0.33
N CYS A 426 5.60 -12.26 -0.01
CA CYS A 426 6.64 -11.92 0.95
C CYS A 426 6.34 -10.57 1.61
N GLY A 427 6.16 -10.53 2.93
CA GLY A 427 5.90 -9.27 3.64
C GLY A 427 6.17 -9.35 5.13
N VAL A 428 5.43 -8.60 5.92
CA VAL A 428 5.59 -8.57 7.38
C VAL A 428 4.30 -8.94 8.08
N ALA A 429 4.40 -9.41 9.32
CA ALA A 429 3.26 -9.69 10.16
C ALA A 429 2.59 -8.39 10.63
N VAL A 430 1.26 -8.27 10.42
CA VAL A 430 0.45 -7.13 10.84
C VAL A 430 -0.71 -7.60 11.71
N LEU A 431 -0.95 -6.91 12.84
CA LEU A 431 -2.15 -7.07 13.65
C LEU A 431 -3.18 -6.00 13.29
N SER A 432 -4.45 -6.32 13.47
CA SER A 432 -5.57 -5.43 13.13
C SER A 432 -5.58 -5.00 11.67
N MET A 433 -5.12 -5.87 10.75
CA MET A 433 -5.13 -5.65 9.30
C MET A 433 -6.52 -5.18 8.83
N HIS A 434 -6.58 -4.21 7.91
CA HIS A 434 -7.78 -3.53 7.42
C HIS A 434 -8.55 -2.70 8.47
N ALA A 435 -8.03 -2.54 9.69
CA ALA A 435 -8.59 -1.58 10.63
C ALA A 435 -8.02 -0.16 10.36
N PRO A 436 -8.69 0.89 10.84
CA PRO A 436 -8.16 2.25 10.75
C PRO A 436 -6.77 2.43 11.39
N TRP A 437 -6.41 1.55 12.31
CA TRP A 437 -5.10 1.53 12.97
C TRP A 437 -4.58 0.10 13.02
N GLU A 438 -3.45 -0.11 12.38
CA GLU A 438 -2.77 -1.39 12.24
C GLU A 438 -1.46 -1.39 13.02
N VAL A 439 -0.92 -2.56 13.32
CA VAL A 439 0.29 -2.69 14.15
C VAL A 439 1.27 -3.66 13.52
N THR A 440 2.53 -3.23 13.38
CA THR A 440 3.64 -4.12 13.00
C THR A 440 4.89 -3.87 13.84
N SER A 441 5.83 -4.83 13.84
CA SER A 441 7.08 -4.75 14.57
C SER A 441 8.15 -3.99 13.81
N LYS A 442 8.88 -3.11 14.48
CA LYS A 442 10.04 -2.39 13.90
C LYS A 442 11.15 -3.34 13.44
N ALA A 443 11.32 -4.48 14.11
CA ALA A 443 12.24 -5.51 13.67
C ALA A 443 11.83 -6.11 12.33
N ASP A 444 10.54 -6.39 12.13
CA ASP A 444 10.05 -6.97 10.88
C ASP A 444 10.18 -5.98 9.71
N ILE A 445 9.93 -4.68 9.95
CA ILE A 445 10.19 -3.61 8.97
C ILE A 445 11.66 -3.62 8.53
N TYR A 446 12.59 -3.72 9.50
CA TYR A 446 14.02 -3.75 9.21
C TYR A 446 14.42 -5.00 8.44
N GLU A 447 13.98 -6.18 8.87
CA GLU A 447 14.28 -7.45 8.20
C GLU A 447 13.67 -7.52 6.79
N ALA A 448 12.49 -6.93 6.56
CA ALA A 448 11.90 -6.82 5.22
C ALA A 448 12.80 -6.01 4.29
N LYS A 449 13.28 -4.85 4.74
CA LYS A 449 14.23 -4.05 3.96
C LYS A 449 15.52 -4.82 3.67
N GLN A 450 16.09 -5.52 4.64
CA GLN A 450 17.29 -6.34 4.44
C GLN A 450 17.04 -7.49 3.47
N CYS A 451 15.88 -8.15 3.55
CA CYS A 451 15.44 -9.18 2.62
C CYS A 451 15.41 -8.66 1.18
N TYR A 452 14.81 -7.49 0.98
CA TYR A 452 14.64 -6.89 -0.34
C TYR A 452 15.99 -6.46 -0.95
N VAL A 453 16.89 -5.88 -0.16
CA VAL A 453 18.26 -5.58 -0.61
C VAL A 453 19.00 -6.87 -1.01
N ALA A 454 18.91 -7.91 -0.20
CA ALA A 454 19.55 -9.21 -0.49
C ALA A 454 19.00 -9.82 -1.80
N PHE A 455 17.69 -9.79 -1.99
CA PHE A 455 17.02 -10.32 -3.19
C PHE A 455 17.40 -9.52 -4.45
N LEU A 456 17.40 -8.19 -4.39
CA LEU A 456 17.76 -7.36 -5.54
C LEU A 456 19.21 -7.59 -5.99
N ASN A 457 20.12 -7.87 -5.06
CA ASN A 457 21.53 -8.17 -5.34
C ASN A 457 21.79 -9.64 -5.76
N ALA A 458 20.83 -10.53 -5.64
CA ALA A 458 20.99 -11.94 -5.97
C ALA A 458 20.95 -12.16 -7.49
N ALA A 459 22.08 -12.00 -8.18
CA ALA A 459 22.17 -12.11 -9.63
C ALA A 459 22.59 -13.52 -10.12
N ASP A 460 23.57 -14.12 -9.49
CA ASP A 460 24.33 -15.27 -10.00
C ASP A 460 23.77 -16.63 -9.57
N GLU A 461 22.70 -16.68 -8.79
CA GLU A 461 22.13 -17.93 -8.31
C GLU A 461 21.10 -18.49 -9.29
N SER A 462 21.39 -19.67 -9.84
CA SER A 462 20.39 -20.46 -10.58
C SER A 462 19.26 -20.93 -9.65
N ILE A 463 18.05 -20.84 -10.11
CA ILE A 463 16.88 -21.47 -9.47
C ILE A 463 16.92 -22.97 -9.70
#